data_e73b9fdb6518f33b2e8401a0bf5b4b47
#
_entry.id   e73b9fdb6518f33b2e8401a0bf5b4b47
#
_cell.length_a   1.000
_cell.length_b   1.000
_cell.length_c   1.000
_cell.angle_alpha   90.00
_cell.angle_beta   90.00
_cell.angle_gamma   90.00
#
_symmetry.space_group_name_H-M   'P 1'
#
loop_
_entity.id
_entity.type
_entity.pdbx_description
1 polymer ?
#
loop_
_entity_poly.entity_id
_entity_poly.type
_entity_poly.pdbx_seq_one_letter_code
_entity_poly.pdbx_strand_id
1 'polypeptide(L)'
;MSDEVRFIDTTLRDGNQSLWALNMRVGAMLPTAAHMDQAGFESMEFFLSVIFKKYVREHKENPWYWLREGTKRIRKTRLRYHGGMHSAFEKTPHAILKLLVERLVSYGLTLTRTSNCWNDYDAFKAEITDLKKNGMDTVANLIYSVSPRHTDEYYARKAREAAAARPWRICFKDVGGLLSPERARKLIPVVLKAAGDIPVEFHAHCNSGQAPLCYLEGVKLGLRILHTAVPPLAIGS
;
A
#
# COMPACT_ATOMS: atom_id res chain seq x y z
N MET A 1 18.75 10.83 -9.88
CA MET A 1 17.67 9.82 -9.80
C MET A 1 17.20 9.54 -11.22
N SER A 2 16.88 8.30 -11.57
CA SER A 2 16.34 7.92 -12.88
C SER A 2 15.02 8.66 -13.15
N ASP A 3 14.82 9.14 -14.39
CA ASP A 3 13.54 9.76 -14.82
C ASP A 3 12.44 8.72 -15.09
N GLU A 4 12.76 7.45 -14.93
CA GLU A 4 11.85 6.34 -15.14
C GLU A 4 10.73 6.29 -14.09
N VAL A 5 9.50 6.17 -14.54
CA VAL A 5 8.34 5.93 -13.68
C VAL A 5 8.22 4.44 -13.41
N ARG A 6 8.16 4.08 -12.14
CA ARG A 6 8.02 2.69 -11.67
C ARG A 6 6.61 2.45 -11.15
N PHE A 7 6.07 1.29 -11.45
CA PHE A 7 4.72 0.91 -11.05
C PHE A 7 4.73 -0.16 -9.97
N ILE A 8 3.82 0.03 -9.01
CA ILE A 8 3.51 -0.93 -7.97
C ILE A 8 2.15 -1.52 -8.29
N ASP A 9 2.08 -2.84 -8.47
CA ASP A 9 0.80 -3.49 -8.69
C ASP A 9 0.01 -3.67 -7.41
N THR A 10 -1.29 -3.41 -7.48
CA THR A 10 -2.23 -3.58 -6.37
C THR A 10 -3.43 -4.48 -6.72
N THR A 11 -3.40 -5.12 -7.88
CA THR A 11 -4.54 -5.90 -8.44
C THR A 11 -5.02 -6.99 -7.51
N LEU A 12 -4.12 -7.89 -7.09
CA LEU A 12 -4.48 -9.08 -6.29
C LEU A 12 -4.82 -8.74 -4.84
N ARG A 13 -4.48 -7.54 -4.38
CA ARG A 13 -4.79 -7.08 -3.02
C ARG A 13 -5.85 -5.98 -3.03
N ASP A 14 -5.54 -4.76 -3.49
CA ASP A 14 -6.47 -3.60 -3.39
C ASP A 14 -7.62 -3.72 -4.38
N GLY A 15 -7.34 -4.03 -5.64
CA GLY A 15 -8.37 -4.27 -6.65
C GLY A 15 -9.33 -5.38 -6.23
N ASN A 16 -8.81 -6.51 -5.76
CA ASN A 16 -9.62 -7.59 -5.21
C ASN A 16 -10.44 -7.14 -3.99
N GLN A 17 -9.84 -6.34 -3.09
CA GLN A 17 -10.55 -5.83 -1.90
C GLN A 17 -11.62 -4.81 -2.26
N SER A 18 -11.28 -3.81 -3.06
CA SER A 18 -12.09 -2.62 -3.28
C SER A 18 -13.22 -2.85 -4.29
N LEU A 19 -12.97 -3.63 -5.34
CA LEU A 19 -13.98 -3.91 -6.38
C LEU A 19 -14.70 -5.23 -6.19
N TRP A 20 -14.02 -6.25 -5.64
CA TRP A 20 -14.57 -7.60 -5.54
C TRP A 20 -14.79 -8.04 -4.09
N ALA A 21 -14.66 -7.15 -3.11
CA ALA A 21 -14.85 -7.46 -1.69
C ALA A 21 -14.08 -8.70 -1.23
N LEU A 22 -12.85 -8.90 -1.74
CA LEU A 22 -11.99 -10.07 -1.53
C LEU A 22 -12.60 -11.38 -2.04
N ASN A 23 -13.43 -11.34 -3.07
CA ASN A 23 -14.08 -12.54 -3.63
C ASN A 23 -13.24 -13.27 -4.68
N MET A 24 -12.06 -12.79 -5.02
CA MET A 24 -11.16 -13.52 -5.91
C MET A 24 -10.63 -14.78 -5.21
N ARG A 25 -10.97 -15.93 -5.77
CA ARG A 25 -10.52 -17.22 -5.23
C ARG A 25 -9.07 -17.50 -5.59
N VAL A 26 -8.39 -18.27 -4.74
CA VAL A 26 -6.99 -18.66 -4.95
C VAL A 26 -6.76 -19.33 -6.30
N GLY A 27 -7.72 -20.15 -6.76
CA GLY A 27 -7.66 -20.81 -8.07
C GLY A 27 -7.60 -19.85 -9.26
N ALA A 28 -8.18 -18.62 -9.14
CA ALA A 28 -8.08 -17.57 -10.15
C ALA A 28 -6.80 -16.74 -9.99
N MET A 29 -6.36 -16.48 -8.76
CA MET A 29 -5.17 -15.68 -8.50
C MET A 29 -3.87 -16.38 -8.89
N LEU A 30 -3.75 -17.68 -8.66
CA LEU A 30 -2.52 -18.42 -8.89
C LEU A 30 -2.05 -18.42 -10.35
N PRO A 31 -2.90 -18.68 -11.37
CA PRO A 31 -2.48 -18.56 -12.77
C PRO A 31 -2.06 -17.14 -13.14
N THR A 32 -2.80 -16.13 -12.67
CA THR A 32 -2.54 -14.73 -12.96
C THR A 32 -1.22 -14.25 -12.36
N ALA A 33 -0.90 -14.67 -11.14
CA ALA A 33 0.29 -14.25 -10.41
C ALA A 33 1.60 -14.46 -11.18
N ALA A 34 1.75 -15.58 -11.86
CA ALA A 34 2.95 -15.90 -12.63
C ALA A 34 3.13 -14.97 -13.86
N HIS A 35 2.04 -14.56 -14.50
CA HIS A 35 2.07 -13.59 -15.59
C HIS A 35 2.39 -12.17 -15.09
N MET A 36 1.81 -11.79 -13.96
CA MET A 36 2.05 -10.48 -13.35
C MET A 36 3.52 -10.32 -12.92
N ASP A 37 4.18 -11.39 -12.48
CA ASP A 37 5.61 -11.38 -12.13
C ASP A 37 6.53 -11.03 -13.33
N GLN A 38 6.04 -11.21 -14.56
CA GLN A 38 6.78 -10.88 -15.79
C GLN A 38 6.51 -9.45 -16.30
N ALA A 39 5.55 -8.72 -15.71
CA ALA A 39 5.11 -7.41 -16.19
C ALA A 39 6.08 -6.26 -15.83
N GLY A 40 7.12 -6.52 -15.02
CA GLY A 40 8.12 -5.51 -14.68
C GLY A 40 7.70 -4.55 -13.57
N PHE A 41 6.74 -4.91 -12.74
CA PHE A 41 6.39 -4.12 -11.57
C PHE A 41 7.57 -4.05 -10.58
N GLU A 42 7.79 -2.88 -9.97
CA GLU A 42 8.79 -2.70 -8.92
C GLU A 42 8.48 -3.56 -7.68
N SER A 43 7.22 -3.63 -7.34
CA SER A 43 6.70 -4.48 -6.27
C SER A 43 5.21 -4.74 -6.46
N MET A 44 4.69 -5.72 -5.75
CA MET A 44 3.30 -6.14 -5.84
C MET A 44 2.68 -6.26 -4.45
N GLU A 45 1.54 -5.64 -4.23
CA GLU A 45 0.75 -5.86 -3.03
C GLU A 45 0.05 -7.22 -3.12
N PHE A 46 0.43 -8.10 -2.21
CA PHE A 46 0.13 -9.51 -2.31
C PHE A 46 -0.80 -10.03 -1.22
N PHE A 47 -0.71 -9.47 -0.02
CA PHE A 47 -1.42 -10.00 1.13
C PHE A 47 -1.88 -8.91 2.11
N LEU A 48 -2.96 -9.20 2.84
CA LEU A 48 -3.44 -8.40 3.96
C LEU A 48 -4.10 -9.30 5.01
N SER A 49 -4.12 -8.89 6.28
CA SER A 49 -4.64 -9.72 7.39
C SER A 49 -6.14 -10.01 7.29
N VAL A 50 -6.92 -9.09 6.75
CA VAL A 50 -8.39 -9.23 6.63
C VAL A 50 -8.79 -10.43 5.75
N ILE A 51 -7.92 -10.86 4.83
CA ILE A 51 -8.17 -11.99 3.93
C ILE A 51 -8.42 -13.30 4.69
N PHE A 52 -7.83 -13.47 5.89
CA PHE A 52 -8.04 -14.68 6.70
C PHE A 52 -9.50 -14.92 7.01
N LYS A 53 -10.22 -13.88 7.45
CA LYS A 53 -11.65 -14.02 7.78
C LYS A 53 -12.47 -14.38 6.57
N LYS A 54 -12.27 -13.69 5.45
CA LYS A 54 -13.00 -13.90 4.21
C LYS A 54 -12.78 -15.31 3.67
N TYR A 55 -11.52 -15.72 3.55
CA TYR A 55 -11.17 -17.02 2.98
C TYR A 55 -11.66 -18.17 3.84
N VAL A 56 -11.45 -18.11 5.16
CA VAL A 56 -11.89 -19.20 6.04
C VAL A 56 -13.41 -19.28 6.15
N ARG A 57 -14.09 -18.14 6.35
CA ARG A 57 -15.53 -18.15 6.66
C ARG A 57 -16.42 -18.29 5.43
N GLU A 58 -16.07 -17.61 4.34
CA GLU A 58 -16.93 -17.53 3.17
C GLU A 58 -16.45 -18.45 2.04
N HIS A 59 -15.18 -18.35 1.65
CA HIS A 59 -14.63 -19.14 0.55
C HIS A 59 -14.38 -20.60 0.93
N LYS A 60 -14.23 -20.90 2.23
CA LYS A 60 -13.77 -22.21 2.73
C LYS A 60 -12.41 -22.60 2.17
N GLU A 61 -11.55 -21.62 1.96
CA GLU A 61 -10.19 -21.76 1.45
C GLU A 61 -9.17 -21.49 2.55
N ASN A 62 -8.02 -22.13 2.46
CA ASN A 62 -6.89 -21.89 3.37
C ASN A 62 -6.06 -20.71 2.85
N PRO A 63 -6.03 -19.54 3.54
CA PRO A 63 -5.27 -18.38 3.09
C PRO A 63 -3.75 -18.61 3.07
N TRP A 64 -3.23 -19.54 3.87
CA TRP A 64 -1.83 -19.95 3.81
C TRP A 64 -1.48 -20.69 2.52
N TYR A 65 -2.47 -21.30 1.84
CA TYR A 65 -2.28 -21.91 0.54
C TYR A 65 -1.94 -20.84 -0.51
N TRP A 66 -2.65 -19.70 -0.50
CA TRP A 66 -2.32 -18.56 -1.35
C TRP A 66 -0.89 -18.04 -1.11
N LEU A 67 -0.52 -17.82 0.16
CA LEU A 67 0.84 -17.40 0.50
C LEU A 67 1.89 -18.38 -0.03
N ARG A 68 1.75 -19.65 0.30
CA ARG A 68 2.71 -20.69 -0.06
C ARG A 68 2.85 -20.88 -1.58
N GLU A 69 1.75 -20.97 -2.30
CA GLU A 69 1.77 -21.26 -3.73
C GLU A 69 1.96 -20.01 -4.58
N GLY A 70 1.47 -18.86 -4.15
CA GLY A 70 1.66 -17.59 -4.83
C GLY A 70 3.11 -17.11 -4.77
N THR A 71 3.76 -17.20 -3.61
CA THR A 71 5.17 -16.79 -3.47
C THR A 71 6.12 -17.69 -4.28
N LYS A 72 5.76 -18.94 -4.55
CA LYS A 72 6.52 -19.80 -5.47
C LYS A 72 6.44 -19.36 -6.93
N ARG A 73 5.38 -18.66 -7.31
CA ARG A 73 5.12 -18.21 -8.68
C ARG A 73 5.62 -16.80 -8.95
N ILE A 74 5.66 -15.95 -7.92
CA ILE A 74 6.20 -14.60 -7.99
C ILE A 74 7.61 -14.60 -7.42
N ARG A 75 8.61 -14.52 -8.32
CA ARG A 75 10.03 -14.70 -7.95
C ARG A 75 10.90 -13.49 -8.25
N LYS A 76 10.45 -12.62 -9.16
CA LYS A 76 11.21 -11.44 -9.61
C LYS A 76 10.73 -10.17 -8.89
N THR A 77 9.42 -10.07 -8.69
CA THR A 77 8.77 -8.89 -8.14
C THR A 77 8.75 -8.95 -6.60
N ARG A 78 9.21 -7.88 -5.94
CA ARG A 78 9.17 -7.79 -4.48
C ARG A 78 7.73 -7.80 -3.98
N LEU A 79 7.41 -8.68 -3.04
CA LEU A 79 6.06 -8.80 -2.50
C LEU A 79 5.85 -7.89 -1.28
N ARG A 80 4.66 -7.28 -1.21
CA ARG A 80 4.23 -6.41 -0.12
C ARG A 80 3.08 -7.03 0.66
N TYR A 81 3.18 -6.89 1.97
CA TYR A 81 2.07 -7.02 2.89
C TYR A 81 1.36 -5.68 3.07
N HIS A 82 0.04 -5.66 3.20
CA HIS A 82 -0.71 -4.47 3.61
C HIS A 82 -1.21 -4.64 5.03
N GLY A 83 -0.53 -4.02 5.98
CA GLY A 83 -0.79 -4.10 7.41
C GLY A 83 0.46 -3.79 8.21
N GLY A 84 0.36 -3.86 9.53
CA GLY A 84 1.46 -3.58 10.46
C GLY A 84 1.28 -4.33 11.76
N MET A 85 1.89 -3.83 12.81
CA MET A 85 1.76 -4.34 14.18
C MET A 85 0.46 -3.89 14.87
N HIS A 86 -0.35 -3.07 14.18
CA HIS A 86 -1.69 -2.65 14.61
C HIS A 86 -2.69 -2.95 13.52
N SER A 87 -3.88 -3.40 13.91
CA SER A 87 -4.99 -3.62 12.97
C SER A 87 -6.00 -2.49 13.10
N ALA A 88 -6.32 -1.85 11.97
CA ALA A 88 -7.34 -0.80 11.93
C ALA A 88 -8.78 -1.32 12.10
N PHE A 89 -9.00 -2.60 11.81
CA PHE A 89 -10.35 -3.19 11.73
C PHE A 89 -10.65 -4.23 12.80
N GLU A 90 -9.67 -4.60 13.61
CA GLU A 90 -9.83 -5.64 14.62
C GLU A 90 -8.79 -5.49 15.74
N LYS A 91 -9.18 -5.94 16.94
CA LYS A 91 -8.27 -6.01 18.09
C LYS A 91 -7.53 -7.36 18.07
N THR A 92 -6.49 -7.46 17.27
CA THR A 92 -5.61 -8.63 17.29
C THR A 92 -4.49 -8.42 18.31
N PRO A 93 -4.26 -9.37 19.23
CA PRO A 93 -3.15 -9.26 20.17
C PRO A 93 -1.81 -9.08 19.46
N HIS A 94 -0.96 -8.19 19.99
CA HIS A 94 0.35 -7.87 19.43
C HIS A 94 1.23 -9.12 19.19
N ALA A 95 1.20 -10.08 20.11
CA ALA A 95 1.92 -11.34 19.95
C ALA A 95 1.49 -12.14 18.70
N ILE A 96 0.20 -12.11 18.36
CA ILE A 96 -0.32 -12.79 17.17
C ILE A 96 0.11 -12.04 15.90
N LEU A 97 0.10 -10.70 15.91
CA LEU A 97 0.60 -9.90 14.79
C LEU A 97 2.09 -10.13 14.56
N LYS A 98 2.88 -10.22 15.63
CA LYS A 98 4.30 -10.55 15.54
C LYS A 98 4.53 -11.91 14.88
N LEU A 99 3.84 -12.96 15.31
CA LEU A 99 3.90 -14.28 14.71
C LEU A 99 3.47 -14.25 13.23
N LEU A 100 2.46 -13.45 12.89
CA LEU A 100 2.05 -13.25 11.49
C LEU A 100 3.18 -12.62 10.68
N VAL A 101 3.81 -11.56 11.17
CA VAL A 101 4.93 -10.89 10.49
C VAL A 101 6.09 -11.85 10.28
N GLU A 102 6.51 -12.58 11.31
CA GLU A 102 7.55 -13.61 11.23
C GLU A 102 7.23 -14.66 10.14
N ARG A 103 5.98 -15.09 10.09
CA ARG A 103 5.53 -16.05 9.09
C ARG A 103 5.51 -15.45 7.67
N LEU A 104 5.05 -14.21 7.51
CA LEU A 104 5.06 -13.51 6.22
C LEU A 104 6.49 -13.35 5.68
N VAL A 105 7.43 -12.95 6.54
CA VAL A 105 8.86 -12.84 6.18
C VAL A 105 9.42 -14.21 5.77
N SER A 106 9.05 -15.29 6.44
CA SER A 106 9.47 -16.64 6.04
C SER A 106 8.96 -17.08 4.66
N TYR A 107 7.90 -16.44 4.16
CA TYR A 107 7.41 -16.59 2.79
C TYR A 107 7.99 -15.56 1.79
N GLY A 108 8.92 -14.70 2.23
CA GLY A 108 9.56 -13.71 1.38
C GLY A 108 8.85 -12.36 1.27
N LEU A 109 7.82 -12.09 2.08
CA LEU A 109 7.20 -10.78 2.16
C LEU A 109 8.03 -9.90 3.11
N THR A 110 8.94 -9.12 2.55
CA THR A 110 9.90 -8.28 3.31
C THR A 110 9.57 -6.79 3.28
N LEU A 111 8.39 -6.44 2.77
CA LEU A 111 7.93 -5.06 2.69
C LEU A 111 6.48 -4.98 3.14
N THR A 112 6.17 -4.04 4.01
CA THR A 112 4.80 -3.74 4.39
C THR A 112 4.41 -2.30 4.12
N ARG A 113 3.13 -2.05 3.89
CA ARG A 113 2.52 -0.73 3.87
C ARG A 113 1.52 -0.63 5.02
N THR A 114 1.85 0.19 6.02
CA THR A 114 1.01 0.36 7.20
C THR A 114 -0.04 1.44 6.98
N SER A 115 -1.21 1.26 7.54
CA SER A 115 -2.30 2.24 7.47
C SER A 115 -2.74 2.66 8.86
N ASN A 116 -2.66 3.97 9.08
CA ASN A 116 -3.34 4.65 10.17
C ASN A 116 -4.26 5.70 9.54
N CYS A 117 -5.57 5.50 9.65
CA CYS A 117 -6.57 6.32 8.96
C CYS A 117 -6.59 7.78 9.44
N TRP A 118 -6.02 8.07 10.60
CA TRP A 118 -5.96 9.42 11.19
C TRP A 118 -4.62 10.12 10.95
N ASN A 119 -3.68 9.51 10.22
CA ASN A 119 -2.31 10.01 10.09
C ASN A 119 -1.67 10.28 11.46
N ASP A 120 -1.84 9.36 12.39
CA ASP A 120 -1.21 9.40 13.70
C ASP A 120 0.10 8.63 13.65
N TYR A 121 1.22 9.32 13.93
CA TYR A 121 2.56 8.75 13.85
C TYR A 121 3.27 8.66 15.21
N ASP A 122 2.57 8.92 16.31
CA ASP A 122 3.20 8.95 17.65
C ASP A 122 3.86 7.62 18.01
N ALA A 123 3.18 6.50 17.79
CA ALA A 123 3.72 5.17 18.01
C ALA A 123 4.49 4.57 16.81
N PHE A 124 4.53 5.28 15.68
CA PHE A 124 4.94 4.71 14.40
C PHE A 124 6.43 4.37 14.34
N LYS A 125 7.28 5.15 15.02
CA LYS A 125 8.71 4.86 15.11
C LYS A 125 9.00 3.53 15.80
N ALA A 126 8.26 3.21 16.86
CA ALA A 126 8.37 1.93 17.55
C ALA A 126 7.91 0.78 16.65
N GLU A 127 6.77 0.96 15.96
CA GLU A 127 6.25 -0.01 15.01
C GLU A 127 7.23 -0.31 13.86
N ILE A 128 7.82 0.72 13.23
CA ILE A 128 8.86 0.55 12.19
C ILE A 128 10.05 -0.22 12.74
N THR A 129 10.48 0.11 13.97
CA THR A 129 11.62 -0.56 14.60
C THR A 129 11.34 -2.04 14.81
N ASP A 130 10.15 -2.39 15.27
CA ASP A 130 9.75 -3.78 15.49
C ASP A 130 9.60 -4.55 14.18
N LEU A 131 8.99 -3.96 13.17
CA LEU A 131 8.88 -4.56 11.84
C LEU A 131 10.25 -4.81 11.23
N LYS A 132 11.16 -3.84 11.33
CA LYS A 132 12.52 -3.96 10.81
C LYS A 132 13.33 -5.05 11.52
N LYS A 133 13.21 -5.17 12.84
CA LYS A 133 13.83 -6.26 13.61
C LYS A 133 13.35 -7.64 13.15
N ASN A 134 12.12 -7.73 12.65
CA ASN A 134 11.55 -8.95 12.10
C ASN A 134 11.79 -9.11 10.58
N GLY A 135 12.65 -8.29 9.96
CA GLY A 135 13.04 -8.41 8.55
C GLY A 135 12.08 -7.75 7.58
N MET A 136 11.23 -6.82 8.01
CA MET A 136 10.23 -6.15 7.18
C MET A 136 10.44 -4.65 7.10
N ASP A 137 10.73 -4.12 5.90
CA ASP A 137 10.75 -2.69 5.63
C ASP A 137 9.32 -2.13 5.63
N THR A 138 9.19 -0.84 5.92
CA THR A 138 7.89 -0.21 6.12
C THR A 138 7.66 0.98 5.20
N VAL A 139 6.51 1.02 4.55
CA VAL A 139 5.96 2.20 3.86
C VAL A 139 4.90 2.84 4.75
N ALA A 140 5.06 4.12 5.06
CA ALA A 140 4.12 4.90 5.85
C ALA A 140 3.02 5.47 4.96
N ASN A 141 1.75 5.17 5.20
CA ASN A 141 0.68 5.85 4.50
C ASN A 141 0.46 7.26 5.08
N LEU A 142 0.34 8.25 4.17
CA LEU A 142 -0.17 9.58 4.43
C LEU A 142 -1.53 9.69 3.73
N ILE A 143 -2.60 9.52 4.49
CA ILE A 143 -3.97 9.42 3.95
C ILE A 143 -4.49 10.81 3.62
N TYR A 144 -4.94 11.00 2.36
CA TYR A 144 -5.63 12.19 1.92
C TYR A 144 -7.12 12.15 2.31
N SER A 145 -7.60 13.26 2.83
CA SER A 145 -9.00 13.48 3.19
C SER A 145 -9.36 14.95 2.97
N VAL A 146 -10.65 15.24 2.85
CA VAL A 146 -11.16 16.59 2.66
C VAL A 146 -11.98 17.00 3.88
N SER A 147 -11.53 18.04 4.58
CA SER A 147 -12.25 18.73 5.64
C SER A 147 -11.57 20.06 5.94
N PRO A 148 -12.18 20.97 6.74
CA PRO A 148 -11.52 22.21 7.15
C PRO A 148 -10.18 22.03 7.89
N ARG A 149 -9.92 20.84 8.44
CA ARG A 149 -8.66 20.52 9.14
C ARG A 149 -7.55 20.05 8.21
N HIS A 150 -7.86 19.56 7.00
CA HIS A 150 -6.92 18.96 6.06
C HIS A 150 -6.30 20.01 5.13
N THR A 151 -5.61 21.00 5.74
CA THR A 151 -4.90 22.08 5.03
C THR A 151 -3.54 21.63 4.50
N ASP A 152 -2.85 22.48 3.74
CA ASP A 152 -1.48 22.21 3.28
C ASP A 152 -0.51 22.08 4.47
N GLU A 153 -0.69 22.91 5.50
CA GLU A 153 0.11 22.88 6.73
C GLU A 153 -0.10 21.58 7.50
N TYR A 154 -1.34 21.07 7.53
CA TYR A 154 -1.63 19.76 8.12
C TYR A 154 -0.83 18.67 7.40
N TYR A 155 -0.88 18.60 6.06
CA TYR A 155 -0.15 17.58 5.30
C TYR A 155 1.35 17.75 5.40
N ALA A 156 1.87 18.97 5.37
CA ALA A 156 3.29 19.25 5.60
C ALA A 156 3.76 18.74 6.97
N ARG A 157 2.98 19.00 8.02
CA ARG A 157 3.29 18.50 9.37
C ARG A 157 3.27 16.98 9.41
N LYS A 158 2.20 16.35 8.91
CA LYS A 158 2.03 14.89 8.93
C LYS A 158 3.09 14.17 8.08
N ALA A 159 3.49 14.73 6.95
CA ALA A 159 4.60 14.20 6.16
C ALA A 159 5.93 14.27 6.93
N ARG A 160 6.21 15.36 7.66
CA ARG A 160 7.40 15.46 8.53
C ARG A 160 7.37 14.45 9.69
N GLU A 161 6.21 14.29 10.35
CA GLU A 161 6.04 13.31 11.41
C GLU A 161 6.31 11.87 10.89
N ALA A 162 5.75 11.52 9.74
CA ALA A 162 6.01 10.24 9.08
C ALA A 162 7.50 10.08 8.72
N ALA A 163 8.12 11.09 8.12
CA ALA A 163 9.53 11.07 7.73
C ALA A 163 10.49 10.93 8.92
N ALA A 164 10.14 11.55 10.07
CA ALA A 164 10.94 11.47 11.30
C ALA A 164 11.06 10.03 11.84
N ALA A 165 10.10 9.17 11.55
CA ALA A 165 10.16 7.75 11.89
C ALA A 165 11.07 6.93 10.95
N ARG A 166 11.61 7.54 9.88
CA ARG A 166 12.52 6.94 8.90
C ARG A 166 11.97 5.66 8.24
N PRO A 167 10.74 5.69 7.68
CA PRO A 167 10.23 4.59 6.88
C PRO A 167 11.09 4.41 5.61
N TRP A 168 10.94 3.26 4.96
CA TRP A 168 11.54 3.05 3.65
C TRP A 168 10.98 4.00 2.57
N ARG A 169 9.64 4.30 2.67
CA ARG A 169 8.94 5.30 1.85
C ARG A 169 7.74 5.88 2.59
N ILE A 170 7.22 6.98 2.06
CA ILE A 170 5.90 7.51 2.39
C ILE A 170 4.98 7.29 1.19
N CYS A 171 3.79 6.70 1.41
CA CYS A 171 2.75 6.57 0.40
C CYS A 171 1.73 7.69 0.59
N PHE A 172 1.74 8.70 -0.28
CA PHE A 172 0.64 9.66 -0.36
C PHE A 172 -0.57 8.95 -0.95
N LYS A 173 -1.65 8.82 -0.16
CA LYS A 173 -2.74 7.89 -0.46
C LYS A 173 -4.09 8.57 -0.46
N ASP A 174 -4.72 8.63 -1.63
CA ASP A 174 -6.11 9.06 -1.82
C ASP A 174 -7.03 7.83 -1.91
N VAL A 175 -7.55 7.40 -0.76
CA VAL A 175 -8.45 6.23 -0.67
C VAL A 175 -9.88 6.55 -1.12
N GLY A 176 -10.27 7.81 -1.14
CA GLY A 176 -11.60 8.25 -1.54
C GLY A 176 -11.70 8.59 -3.02
N GLY A 177 -10.58 8.73 -3.74
CA GLY A 177 -10.57 9.27 -5.10
C GLY A 177 -11.05 10.73 -5.13
N LEU A 178 -10.74 11.49 -4.08
CA LEU A 178 -11.22 12.87 -3.87
C LEU A 178 -10.25 13.93 -4.38
N LEU A 179 -9.01 13.55 -4.66
CA LEU A 179 -7.98 14.47 -5.10
C LEU A 179 -8.27 14.93 -6.54
N SER A 180 -8.37 16.24 -6.73
CA SER A 180 -8.45 16.82 -8.07
C SER A 180 -7.05 17.11 -8.63
N PRO A 181 -6.87 17.19 -9.95
CA PRO A 181 -5.60 17.58 -10.57
C PRO A 181 -5.09 18.95 -10.08
N GLU A 182 -6.01 19.90 -9.86
CA GLU A 182 -5.67 21.20 -9.31
C GLU A 182 -5.13 21.09 -7.88
N ARG A 183 -5.79 20.28 -7.06
CA ARG A 183 -5.34 20.04 -5.68
C ARG A 183 -4.02 19.29 -5.65
N ALA A 184 -3.82 18.33 -6.54
CA ALA A 184 -2.58 17.58 -6.70
C ALA A 184 -1.40 18.52 -7.00
N ARG A 185 -1.56 19.47 -7.93
CA ARG A 185 -0.53 20.49 -8.25
C ARG A 185 -0.09 21.32 -7.06
N LYS A 186 -1.02 21.62 -6.14
CA LYS A 186 -0.72 22.41 -4.93
C LYS A 186 -0.11 21.55 -3.81
N LEU A 187 -0.67 20.37 -3.57
CA LEU A 187 -0.35 19.58 -2.39
C LEU A 187 0.86 18.66 -2.56
N ILE A 188 1.08 18.09 -3.74
CA ILE A 188 2.20 17.16 -3.97
C ILE A 188 3.56 17.83 -3.67
N PRO A 189 3.85 19.07 -4.15
CA PRO A 189 5.10 19.75 -3.79
C PRO A 189 5.28 19.95 -2.28
N VAL A 190 4.19 20.24 -1.58
CA VAL A 190 4.20 20.40 -0.12
C VAL A 190 4.60 19.09 0.58
N VAL A 191 4.00 17.98 0.15
CA VAL A 191 4.31 16.64 0.69
C VAL A 191 5.75 16.25 0.38
N LEU A 192 6.20 16.41 -0.87
CA LEU A 192 7.57 16.08 -1.29
C LEU A 192 8.62 16.87 -0.50
N LYS A 193 8.42 18.19 -0.35
CA LYS A 193 9.31 19.05 0.45
C LYS A 193 9.34 18.61 1.92
N ALA A 194 8.20 18.25 2.48
CA ALA A 194 8.08 17.86 3.88
C ALA A 194 8.63 16.46 4.17
N ALA A 195 8.57 15.56 3.20
CA ALA A 195 9.14 14.20 3.27
C ALA A 195 10.69 14.21 3.26
N GLY A 196 11.30 15.27 2.74
CA GLY A 196 12.77 15.45 2.71
C GLY A 196 13.42 14.39 1.81
N ASP A 197 14.33 13.61 2.38
CA ASP A 197 15.07 12.55 1.69
C ASP A 197 14.31 11.21 1.60
N ILE A 198 13.14 11.09 2.25
CA ILE A 198 12.31 9.89 2.19
C ILE A 198 11.56 9.88 0.85
N PRO A 199 11.73 8.84 0.01
CA PRO A 199 11.02 8.75 -1.25
C PRO A 199 9.51 8.66 -1.06
N VAL A 200 8.75 9.31 -1.96
CA VAL A 200 7.29 9.30 -1.92
C VAL A 200 6.75 8.46 -3.07
N GLU A 201 5.84 7.55 -2.76
CA GLU A 201 5.00 6.85 -3.73
C GLU A 201 3.57 7.38 -3.67
N PHE A 202 2.84 7.27 -4.78
CA PHE A 202 1.49 7.81 -4.89
C PHE A 202 0.47 6.71 -5.23
N HIS A 203 -0.60 6.67 -4.44
CA HIS A 203 -1.73 5.77 -4.60
C HIS A 203 -3.03 6.57 -4.61
N ALA A 204 -3.85 6.38 -5.63
CA ALA A 204 -5.17 6.99 -5.70
C ALA A 204 -6.21 6.01 -6.22
N HIS A 205 -7.37 5.97 -5.55
CA HIS A 205 -8.56 5.35 -6.08
C HIS A 205 -9.19 6.22 -7.17
N CYS A 206 -9.92 5.63 -8.11
CA CYS A 206 -10.45 6.32 -9.28
C CYS A 206 -11.98 6.53 -9.24
N ASN A 207 -12.55 6.65 -8.02
CA ASN A 207 -14.00 6.80 -7.83
C ASN A 207 -14.60 8.02 -8.53
N SER A 208 -13.82 9.11 -8.64
CA SER A 208 -14.21 10.34 -9.35
C SER A 208 -13.76 10.38 -10.82
N GLY A 209 -13.05 9.37 -11.30
CA GLY A 209 -12.45 9.36 -12.65
C GLY A 209 -11.18 10.21 -12.80
N GLN A 210 -10.73 10.91 -11.77
CA GLN A 210 -9.65 11.91 -11.85
C GLN A 210 -8.25 11.37 -11.54
N ALA A 211 -8.13 10.16 -10.99
CA ALA A 211 -6.85 9.61 -10.57
C ALA A 211 -5.76 9.59 -11.67
N PRO A 212 -6.04 9.22 -12.94
CA PRO A 212 -5.04 9.27 -14.01
C PRO A 212 -4.48 10.69 -14.25
N LEU A 213 -5.33 11.70 -14.15
CA LEU A 213 -4.92 13.10 -14.28
C LEU A 213 -4.06 13.55 -13.10
N CYS A 214 -4.43 13.11 -11.88
CA CYS A 214 -3.62 13.36 -10.67
C CYS A 214 -2.25 12.68 -10.75
N TYR A 215 -2.17 11.47 -11.31
CA TYR A 215 -0.91 10.78 -11.57
C TYR A 215 -0.03 11.54 -12.56
N LEU A 216 -0.61 12.01 -13.66
CA LEU A 216 0.10 12.83 -14.65
C LEU A 216 0.69 14.09 -14.00
N GLU A 217 -0.09 14.80 -13.20
CA GLU A 217 0.41 15.96 -12.44
C GLU A 217 1.51 15.56 -11.46
N GLY A 218 1.35 14.43 -10.76
CA GLY A 218 2.37 13.92 -9.86
C GLY A 218 3.71 13.63 -10.55
N VAL A 219 3.67 13.02 -11.74
CA VAL A 219 4.87 12.76 -12.56
C VAL A 219 5.56 14.05 -13.00
N LYS A 220 4.79 15.04 -13.45
CA LYS A 220 5.33 16.37 -13.79
C LYS A 220 6.01 17.05 -12.60
N LEU A 221 5.55 16.78 -11.41
CA LEU A 221 6.08 17.33 -10.14
C LEU A 221 7.21 16.50 -9.50
N GLY A 222 7.64 15.43 -10.17
CA GLY A 222 8.79 14.63 -9.73
C GLY A 222 8.46 13.31 -9.04
N LEU A 223 7.19 12.94 -8.89
CA LEU A 223 6.86 11.59 -8.45
C LEU A 223 7.26 10.56 -9.51
N ARG A 224 7.88 9.46 -9.06
CA ARG A 224 8.38 8.40 -9.94
C ARG A 224 7.88 7.01 -9.55
N ILE A 225 7.04 6.89 -8.53
CA ILE A 225 6.56 5.62 -8.00
C ILE A 225 5.03 5.72 -7.86
N LEU A 226 4.32 4.99 -8.70
CA LEU A 226 2.87 5.05 -8.79
C LEU A 226 2.25 3.68 -8.54
N HIS A 227 1.11 3.65 -7.87
CA HIS A 227 0.31 2.44 -7.74
C HIS A 227 -0.63 2.27 -8.93
N THR A 228 -0.81 1.03 -9.35
CA THR A 228 -1.71 0.68 -10.44
C THR A 228 -2.41 -0.65 -10.19
N ALA A 229 -3.48 -0.91 -10.91
CA ALA A 229 -4.12 -2.21 -10.98
C ALA A 229 -4.46 -2.55 -12.43
N VAL A 230 -4.55 -3.84 -12.74
CA VAL A 230 -4.88 -4.33 -14.09
C VAL A 230 -6.40 -4.32 -14.29
N PRO A 231 -6.93 -3.80 -15.39
CA PRO A 231 -8.36 -3.94 -15.72
C PRO A 231 -8.79 -5.42 -15.76
N PRO A 232 -10.01 -5.76 -15.31
CA PRO A 232 -11.09 -4.88 -14.84
C PRO A 232 -10.97 -4.42 -13.37
N LEU A 233 -9.91 -4.76 -12.66
CA LEU A 233 -9.72 -4.42 -11.23
C LEU A 233 -9.11 -3.03 -11.00
N ALA A 234 -8.99 -2.21 -12.04
CA ALA A 234 -8.46 -0.84 -11.97
C ALA A 234 -9.53 0.24 -12.18
N ILE A 235 -10.73 -0.12 -12.64
CA ILE A 235 -11.77 0.84 -13.02
C ILE A 235 -12.80 0.92 -11.90
N GLY A 236 -12.99 2.13 -11.34
CA GLY A 236 -13.99 2.42 -10.30
C GLY A 236 -13.52 2.17 -8.86
N SER A 237 -12.23 2.00 -8.65
CA SER A 237 -11.67 1.96 -7.29
C SER A 237 -10.41 2.80 -7.17
#